data_e96210fc90ba9b0c111ae523d536538b
#
_entry.id   e96210fc90ba9b0c111ae523d536538b
#
_cell.length_a   1.000
_cell.length_b   1.000
_cell.length_c   1.000
_cell.angle_alpha   90.00
_cell.angle_beta   90.00
_cell.angle_gamma   90.00
#
_symmetry.space_group_name_H-M   'P 1'
#
loop_
_entity.id
_entity.type
_entity.pdbx_description
1 polymer ?
#
loop_
_entity_poly.entity_id
_entity_poly.type
_entity_poly.pdbx_seq_one_letter_code
_entity_poly.pdbx_strand_id
1 'polypeptide(L)'
;MSDAVRLWVDGGSRGNPGPAATGYRIEDSEGVVLAEAGETIGIATNNVAEYSALIAGLEAAAGLGAREVEVRADSQLLMRQMTGTYRVKNAALRELWLKARRVAAGFERVRYVEIPRAENAEADLQVNLALDAAAP
;
A
#
# COMPACT_ATOMS: atom_id res chain seq x y z
N MET A 1 20.83 -6.08 -7.36
CA MET A 1 19.68 -5.20 -7.29
C MET A 1 18.53 -5.79 -8.11
N SER A 2 17.35 -5.87 -7.55
CA SER A 2 16.22 -6.48 -8.25
C SER A 2 15.48 -5.46 -9.08
N ASP A 3 15.32 -5.73 -10.38
CA ASP A 3 14.50 -4.92 -11.26
C ASP A 3 13.00 -5.15 -11.00
N ALA A 4 12.64 -6.36 -10.60
CA ALA A 4 11.26 -6.75 -10.32
C ALA A 4 11.08 -7.06 -8.84
N VAL A 5 10.05 -6.47 -8.23
CA VAL A 5 9.76 -6.68 -6.81
C VAL A 5 8.28 -7.01 -6.62
N ARG A 6 7.99 -7.65 -5.49
CA ARG A 6 6.63 -7.82 -4.98
C ARG A 6 6.44 -6.88 -3.82
N LEU A 7 5.32 -6.18 -3.83
CA LEU A 7 4.98 -5.19 -2.81
C LEU A 7 3.64 -5.56 -2.19
N TRP A 8 3.65 -5.89 -0.90
CA TRP A 8 2.43 -6.06 -0.12
C TRP A 8 2.14 -4.75 0.58
N VAL A 9 0.90 -4.28 0.50
CA VAL A 9 0.45 -3.06 1.17
C VAL A 9 -0.81 -3.32 1.98
N ASP A 10 -0.94 -2.63 3.10
CA ASP A 10 -2.12 -2.65 3.93
C ASP A 10 -2.25 -1.30 4.63
N GLY A 11 -3.48 -0.86 4.84
CA GLY A 11 -3.78 0.35 5.59
C GLY A 11 -4.98 0.10 6.48
N GLY A 12 -4.97 0.66 7.65
CA GLY A 12 -6.07 0.46 8.57
C GLY A 12 -6.26 1.59 9.54
N SER A 13 -7.48 1.67 10.07
CA SER A 13 -7.90 2.67 11.02
C SER A 13 -8.56 1.98 12.21
N ARG A 14 -8.19 2.35 13.42
CA ARG A 14 -8.84 1.89 14.65
C ARG A 14 -10.03 2.80 14.94
N GLY A 15 -11.19 2.43 14.43
CA GLY A 15 -12.34 3.30 14.23
C GLY A 15 -12.30 3.83 12.79
N ASN A 16 -13.43 4.12 12.19
CA ASN A 16 -13.50 4.53 10.79
C ASN A 16 -14.37 5.78 10.63
N PRO A 17 -13.82 7.02 10.77
CA PRO A 17 -12.39 7.32 10.94
C PRO A 17 -11.87 7.08 12.36
N GLY A 18 -10.55 7.03 12.48
CA GLY A 18 -9.85 6.88 13.74
C GLY A 18 -8.33 6.90 13.53
N PRO A 19 -7.54 6.62 14.57
CA PRO A 19 -6.09 6.50 14.42
C PRO A 19 -5.76 5.48 13.33
N ALA A 20 -4.99 5.90 12.33
CA ALA A 20 -4.74 5.11 11.14
C ALA A 20 -3.25 4.97 10.87
N ALA A 21 -2.90 3.91 10.16
CA ALA A 21 -1.50 3.63 9.79
C ALA A 21 -1.43 2.89 8.47
N THR A 22 -0.25 2.95 7.89
CA THR A 22 0.11 2.22 6.68
C THR A 22 1.10 1.12 7.02
N GLY A 23 1.15 0.10 6.19
CA GLY A 23 2.15 -0.95 6.28
C GLY A 23 2.51 -1.48 4.90
N TYR A 24 3.78 -1.83 4.70
CA TYR A 24 4.21 -2.46 3.46
C TYR A 24 5.37 -3.42 3.70
N ARG A 25 5.54 -4.34 2.77
CA ARG A 25 6.68 -5.25 2.69
C ARG A 25 7.07 -5.38 1.23
N ILE A 26 8.35 -5.32 0.95
CA ILE A 26 8.88 -5.49 -0.40
C ILE A 26 9.85 -6.66 -0.40
N GLU A 27 9.65 -7.57 -1.35
CA GLU A 27 10.55 -8.70 -1.57
C GLU A 27 11.02 -8.69 -3.02
N ASP A 28 12.23 -9.24 -3.24
CA ASP A 28 12.71 -9.47 -4.59
C ASP A 28 12.09 -10.76 -5.17
N SER A 29 12.46 -11.10 -6.40
CA SER A 29 11.94 -12.29 -7.08
C SER A 29 12.33 -13.62 -6.41
N GLU A 30 13.33 -13.60 -5.54
CA GLU A 30 13.78 -14.78 -4.80
C GLU A 30 13.20 -14.85 -3.39
N GLY A 31 12.32 -13.89 -3.03
CA GLY A 31 11.68 -13.85 -1.72
C GLY A 31 12.52 -13.18 -0.63
N VAL A 32 13.63 -12.53 -1.00
CA VAL A 32 14.43 -11.79 -0.04
C VAL A 32 13.74 -10.48 0.31
N VAL A 33 13.55 -10.23 1.61
CA VAL A 33 12.94 -8.99 2.08
C VAL A 33 13.90 -7.83 1.87
N LEU A 34 13.48 -6.86 1.05
CA LEU A 34 14.27 -5.67 0.75
C LEU A 34 13.91 -4.49 1.65
N ALA A 35 12.66 -4.40 2.06
CA ALA A 35 12.18 -3.35 2.95
C ALA A 35 10.84 -3.75 3.56
N GLU A 36 10.57 -3.29 4.76
CA GLU A 36 9.25 -3.31 5.35
C GLU A 36 9.13 -2.18 6.37
N ALA A 37 7.98 -1.55 6.45
CA ALA A 37 7.76 -0.44 7.36
C ALA A 37 6.27 -0.24 7.63
N GLY A 38 6.02 0.39 8.78
CA GLY A 38 4.69 0.87 9.14
C GLY A 38 4.80 2.30 9.64
N GLU A 39 3.78 3.11 9.35
CA GLU A 39 3.79 4.53 9.72
C GLU A 39 2.38 4.98 10.06
N THR A 40 2.24 5.73 11.17
CA THR A 40 0.98 6.36 11.52
C THR A 40 0.73 7.58 10.63
N ILE A 41 -0.54 7.80 10.28
CA ILE A 41 -0.94 8.92 9.42
C ILE A 41 -1.97 9.85 10.08
N GLY A 42 -2.14 9.74 11.41
CA GLY A 42 -3.13 10.53 12.13
C GLY A 42 -4.53 9.93 12.03
N ILE A 43 -5.54 10.76 12.11
CA ILE A 43 -6.93 10.32 12.01
C ILE A 43 -7.32 10.24 10.54
N ALA A 44 -7.76 9.06 10.11
CA ALA A 44 -8.17 8.84 8.73
C ALA A 44 -9.15 7.66 8.65
N THR A 45 -9.78 7.52 7.49
CA THR A 45 -10.63 6.36 7.18
C THR A 45 -9.76 5.19 6.73
N ASN A 46 -10.34 3.99 6.73
CA ASN A 46 -9.68 2.82 6.17
C ASN A 46 -9.26 3.04 4.71
N ASN A 47 -10.15 3.62 3.89
CA ASN A 47 -9.84 3.84 2.47
C ASN A 47 -8.67 4.81 2.26
N VAL A 48 -8.59 5.87 3.06
CA VAL A 48 -7.44 6.79 3.01
C VAL A 48 -6.17 6.07 3.41
N ALA A 49 -6.21 5.25 4.46
CA ALA A 49 -5.06 4.48 4.90
C ALA A 49 -4.59 3.49 3.83
N GLU A 50 -5.51 2.84 3.13
CA GLU A 50 -5.19 1.91 2.04
C GLU A 50 -4.45 2.60 0.89
N TYR A 51 -4.95 3.76 0.44
CA TYR A 51 -4.27 4.55 -0.59
C TYR A 51 -2.91 5.06 -0.13
N SER A 52 -2.83 5.52 1.11
CA SER A 52 -1.59 6.01 1.70
C SER A 52 -0.53 4.92 1.76
N ALA A 53 -0.93 3.69 2.08
CA ALA A 53 -0.05 2.53 2.10
C ALA A 53 0.48 2.19 0.70
N LEU A 54 -0.39 2.21 -0.30
CA LEU A 54 0.01 1.98 -1.69
C LEU A 54 1.05 3.01 -2.13
N ILE A 55 0.79 4.28 -1.86
CA ILE A 55 1.71 5.36 -2.22
C ILE A 55 3.07 5.19 -1.52
N ALA A 56 3.05 4.94 -0.21
CA ALA A 56 4.28 4.74 0.56
C ALA A 56 5.08 3.55 0.04
N GLY A 57 4.41 2.44 -0.25
CA GLY A 57 5.04 1.24 -0.77
C GLY A 57 5.64 1.44 -2.17
N LEU A 58 4.91 2.11 -3.06
CA LEU A 58 5.40 2.41 -4.40
C LEU A 58 6.60 3.37 -4.34
N GLU A 59 6.55 4.37 -3.47
CA GLU A 59 7.68 5.29 -3.29
C GLU A 59 8.91 4.55 -2.76
N ALA A 60 8.72 3.62 -1.82
CA ALA A 60 9.81 2.80 -1.30
C ALA A 60 10.41 1.91 -2.39
N ALA A 61 9.58 1.29 -3.22
CA ALA A 61 10.03 0.47 -4.34
C ALA A 61 10.83 1.30 -5.36
N ALA A 62 10.38 2.52 -5.64
CA ALA A 62 11.10 3.43 -6.52
C ALA A 62 12.47 3.78 -5.93
N GLY A 63 12.55 4.02 -4.63
CA GLY A 63 13.80 4.29 -3.93
C GLY A 63 14.79 3.13 -3.97
N LEU A 64 14.30 1.90 -4.11
CA LEU A 64 15.13 0.71 -4.27
C LEU A 64 15.58 0.47 -5.72
N GLY A 65 15.14 1.30 -6.65
CA GLY A 65 15.48 1.18 -8.06
C GLY A 65 14.66 0.14 -8.81
N ALA A 66 13.53 -0.31 -8.26
CA ALA A 66 12.66 -1.27 -8.94
C ALA A 66 12.11 -0.68 -10.24
N ARG A 67 12.04 -1.49 -11.28
CA ARG A 67 11.48 -1.10 -12.58
C ARG A 67 10.11 -1.70 -12.79
N GLU A 68 9.87 -2.88 -12.22
CA GLU A 68 8.58 -3.57 -12.26
C GLU A 68 8.13 -3.89 -10.86
N VAL A 69 6.87 -3.64 -10.57
CA VAL A 69 6.29 -3.88 -9.25
C VAL A 69 5.00 -4.67 -9.39
N GLU A 70 4.91 -5.78 -8.65
CA GLU A 70 3.66 -6.50 -8.47
C GLU A 70 3.09 -6.10 -7.11
N VAL A 71 2.04 -5.29 -7.14
CA VAL A 71 1.35 -4.85 -5.92
C VAL A 71 0.35 -5.90 -5.48
N ARG A 72 0.42 -6.29 -4.22
CA ARG A 72 -0.51 -7.24 -3.59
C ARG A 72 -1.23 -6.58 -2.44
N ALA A 73 -2.54 -6.61 -2.44
CA ALA A 73 -3.37 -6.04 -1.39
C ALA A 73 -4.69 -6.78 -1.29
N ASP A 74 -5.29 -6.74 -0.10
CA ASP A 74 -6.59 -7.38 0.13
C ASP A 74 -7.76 -6.40 0.05
N SER A 75 -7.50 -5.11 -0.16
CA SER A 75 -8.56 -4.12 -0.39
C SER A 75 -9.09 -4.22 -1.81
N GLN A 76 -10.29 -4.79 -1.95
CA GLN A 76 -10.97 -4.91 -3.24
C GLN A 76 -11.21 -3.55 -3.87
N LEU A 77 -11.66 -2.58 -3.06
CA LEU A 77 -11.93 -1.23 -3.56
C LEU A 77 -10.67 -0.59 -4.15
N LEU A 78 -9.57 -0.60 -3.39
CA LEU A 78 -8.30 -0.03 -3.84
C LEU A 78 -7.85 -0.66 -5.15
N MET A 79 -7.80 -1.98 -5.20
CA MET A 79 -7.28 -2.70 -6.36
C MET A 79 -8.14 -2.48 -7.60
N ARG A 80 -9.45 -2.45 -7.44
CA ARG A 80 -10.37 -2.24 -8.56
C ARG A 80 -10.43 -0.79 -9.01
N GLN A 81 -10.19 0.16 -8.12
CA GLN A 81 -10.04 1.56 -8.52
C GLN A 81 -8.71 1.78 -9.27
N MET A 82 -7.63 1.16 -8.81
CA MET A 82 -6.33 1.28 -9.49
C MET A 82 -6.31 0.62 -10.87
N THR A 83 -7.04 -0.46 -11.06
CA THR A 83 -7.14 -1.14 -12.37
C THR A 83 -8.21 -0.53 -13.28
N GLY A 84 -8.95 0.46 -12.81
CA GLY A 84 -9.98 1.14 -13.60
C GLY A 84 -11.34 0.46 -13.62
N THR A 85 -11.52 -0.65 -12.88
CA THR A 85 -12.81 -1.36 -12.80
C THR A 85 -13.86 -0.56 -12.05
N TYR A 86 -13.44 0.13 -10.98
CA TYR A 86 -14.32 1.00 -10.19
C TYR A 86 -13.90 2.45 -10.34
N ARG A 87 -14.90 3.35 -10.37
CA ARG A 87 -14.67 4.79 -10.42
C ARG A 87 -14.35 5.31 -9.03
N VAL A 88 -13.52 6.34 -8.96
CA VAL A 88 -13.21 7.05 -7.72
C VAL A 88 -14.09 8.29 -7.65
N LYS A 89 -15.18 8.20 -6.87
CA LYS A 89 -16.17 9.28 -6.76
C LYS A 89 -15.89 10.25 -5.62
N ASN A 90 -15.27 9.77 -4.54
CA ASN A 90 -14.94 10.59 -3.37
C ASN A 90 -13.77 11.53 -3.71
N ALA A 91 -13.94 12.83 -3.45
CA ALA A 91 -12.93 13.84 -3.81
C ALA A 91 -11.59 13.62 -3.12
N ALA A 92 -11.60 13.28 -1.82
CA ALA A 92 -10.37 13.03 -1.08
C ALA A 92 -9.63 11.80 -1.59
N LEU A 93 -10.36 10.73 -1.88
CA LEU A 93 -9.77 9.52 -2.45
C LEU A 93 -9.27 9.76 -3.88
N ARG A 94 -9.95 10.62 -4.63
CA ARG A 94 -9.53 10.94 -6.00
C ARG A 94 -8.16 11.60 -6.04
N GLU A 95 -7.85 12.48 -5.10
CA GLU A 95 -6.53 13.08 -5.00
C GLU A 95 -5.44 12.05 -4.71
N LEU A 96 -5.72 11.11 -3.79
CA LEU A 96 -4.81 10.03 -3.47
C LEU A 96 -4.64 9.08 -4.66
N TRP A 97 -5.74 8.76 -5.35
CA TRP A 97 -5.72 7.93 -6.54
C TRP A 97 -4.85 8.56 -7.64
N LEU A 98 -4.99 9.86 -7.87
CA LEU A 98 -4.15 10.58 -8.84
C LEU A 98 -2.68 10.53 -8.44
N LYS A 99 -2.37 10.70 -7.16
CA LYS A 99 -0.99 10.61 -6.67
C LYS A 99 -0.43 9.21 -6.84
N ALA A 100 -1.21 8.19 -6.49
CA ALA A 100 -0.80 6.78 -6.67
C ALA A 100 -0.51 6.48 -8.14
N ARG A 101 -1.35 6.96 -9.05
CA ARG A 101 -1.14 6.79 -10.48
C ARG A 101 0.13 7.47 -10.97
N ARG A 102 0.43 8.67 -10.47
CA ARG A 102 1.66 9.38 -10.83
C ARG A 102 2.90 8.63 -10.39
N VAL A 103 2.90 8.12 -9.15
CA VAL A 103 4.03 7.33 -8.65
C VAL A 103 4.16 6.04 -9.46
N ALA A 104 3.06 5.36 -9.72
CA ALA A 104 3.04 4.12 -10.52
C ALA A 104 3.57 4.34 -11.93
N ALA A 105 3.27 5.50 -12.54
CA ALA A 105 3.72 5.82 -13.89
C ALA A 105 5.25 5.92 -14.03
N GLY A 106 5.96 6.07 -12.92
CA GLY A 106 7.42 6.11 -12.91
C GLY A 106 8.08 4.74 -13.11
N PHE A 107 7.32 3.64 -13.00
CA PHE A 107 7.81 2.29 -13.23
C PHE A 107 7.55 1.88 -14.68
N GLU A 108 8.33 0.93 -15.17
CA GLU A 108 8.09 0.36 -16.51
C GLU A 108 6.81 -0.45 -16.51
N ARG A 109 6.48 -1.11 -15.36
CA ARG A 109 5.30 -1.94 -15.25
C ARG A 109 4.87 -2.04 -13.79
N VAL A 110 3.58 -1.86 -13.55
CA VAL A 110 2.95 -2.13 -12.26
C VAL A 110 1.77 -3.06 -12.50
N ARG A 111 1.76 -4.19 -11.78
CA ARG A 111 0.65 -5.15 -11.80
C ARG A 111 -0.04 -5.09 -10.44
N TYR A 112 -1.36 -5.19 -10.45
CA TYR A 112 -2.16 -5.20 -9.23
C TYR A 112 -2.79 -6.58 -9.07
N VAL A 113 -2.50 -7.23 -7.95
CA VAL A 113 -2.99 -8.57 -7.64
C VAL A 113 -3.77 -8.51 -6.32
N GLU A 114 -5.08 -8.75 -6.41
CA GLU A 114 -5.92 -8.83 -5.23
C GLU A 114 -5.69 -10.18 -4.55
N ILE A 115 -5.39 -10.15 -3.24
CA ILE A 115 -5.11 -11.35 -2.46
C ILE A 115 -6.08 -11.47 -1.29
N PRO A 116 -6.30 -12.67 -0.76
CA PRO A 116 -7.05 -12.84 0.47
C PRO A 116 -6.33 -12.19 1.65
N ARG A 117 -7.09 -11.71 2.62
CA ARG A 117 -6.53 -11.04 3.81
C ARG A 117 -5.50 -11.91 4.54
N ALA A 118 -5.73 -13.22 4.61
CA ALA A 118 -4.80 -14.16 5.25
C ALA A 118 -3.42 -14.18 4.60
N GLU A 119 -3.32 -13.78 3.33
CA GLU A 119 -2.05 -13.72 2.60
C GLU A 119 -1.36 -12.36 2.71
N ASN A 120 -1.97 -11.41 3.43
CA ASN A 120 -1.42 -10.06 3.62
C ASN A 120 -0.98 -9.81 5.07
N ALA A 121 -0.66 -10.86 5.80
CA ALA A 121 -0.34 -10.81 7.23
C ALA A 121 0.87 -9.92 7.55
N GLU A 122 1.87 -9.90 6.68
CA GLU A 122 3.11 -9.16 6.93
C GLU A 122 2.89 -7.64 6.86
N ALA A 123 2.13 -7.17 5.89
CA ALA A 123 1.79 -5.76 5.79
C ALA A 123 0.82 -5.34 6.92
N ASP A 124 -0.16 -6.21 7.23
CA ASP A 124 -1.07 -6.00 8.35
C ASP A 124 -0.33 -5.88 9.68
N LEU A 125 0.69 -6.70 9.89
CA LEU A 125 1.55 -6.63 11.08
C LEU A 125 2.20 -5.26 11.20
N GLN A 126 2.71 -4.70 10.11
CA GLN A 126 3.35 -3.38 10.12
C GLN A 126 2.36 -2.28 10.51
N VAL A 127 1.10 -2.35 10.03
CA VAL A 127 0.04 -1.43 10.43
C VAL A 127 -0.17 -1.48 11.95
N ASN A 128 -0.32 -2.68 12.49
CA ASN A 128 -0.61 -2.87 13.92
C ASN A 128 0.57 -2.48 14.80
N LEU A 129 1.80 -2.78 14.39
CA LEU A 129 2.99 -2.35 15.12
C LEU A 129 3.08 -0.82 15.19
N ALA A 130 2.78 -0.12 14.09
CA ALA A 130 2.80 1.34 14.06
C ALA A 130 1.71 1.93 14.98
N LEU A 131 0.50 1.38 14.93
CA LEU A 131 -0.60 1.84 15.78
C LEU A 131 -0.34 1.56 17.26
N ASP A 132 0.20 0.39 17.59
CA ASP A 132 0.52 0.02 18.97
C ASP A 132 1.63 0.90 19.53
N ALA A 133 2.64 1.21 18.74
CA ALA A 133 3.75 2.08 19.16
C ALA A 133 3.29 3.52 19.42
N ALA A 134 2.26 4.00 18.73
CA ALA A 134 1.71 5.34 18.88
C ALA A 134 0.62 5.42 19.97
N ALA A 135 0.09 4.29 20.41
CA ALA A 135 -0.97 4.27 21.43
C ALA A 135 -0.42 4.71 22.79
N PRO A 136 -1.19 5.51 23.58
CA PRO A 136 -0.78 5.92 24.92
C PRO A 136 -0.78 4.75 25.91
#